data_506b14516ac42c526f6b26ccf962fb13
#
_entry.id   506b14516ac42c526f6b26ccf962fb13
#
_cell.length_a   1.000
_cell.length_b   1.000
_cell.length_c   1.000
_cell.angle_alpha   90.00
_cell.angle_beta   90.00
_cell.angle_gamma   90.00
#
_symmetry.space_group_name_H-M   'P 1'
#
loop_
_entity.id
_entity.type
_entity.pdbx_description
1 polymer ?
#
loop_
_entity_poly.entity_id
_entity_poly.type
_entity_poly.pdbx_seq_one_letter_code
_entity_poly.pdbx_strand_id
1 'polypeptide(L)'
;MFGFGKKKEAKKEDKADSKNFIKVSTPFEHPVEGIVPPKEKKLTDEQDTKYQEVLHYFQRPDLEVSVKEKESSKKEPLIDDEKAWLTRECILRYLRATKWVVKDAIERIEGTIAWRREFGIQYQDPEKNSCNAKLVEPESLTGKQVVLGFDNDARPCLYLKPGRQNTKTSHRQVQHLVFCLEKVIDFMPSGQDSLALLIDFKQHPEISANVETSKIPPLSVGREVLHILQTHYPERLGKALLTNIPFLGRAFLKVIYPFIDRLTKE
;
A
#
# COMPACT_ATOMS: atom_id res chain seq x y z
N MET A 1 -52.96 -32.37 -5.59
CA MET A 1 -51.87 -32.56 -6.54
C MET A 1 -51.59 -31.22 -7.17
N PHE A 2 -50.70 -30.44 -6.60
CA PHE A 2 -50.31 -29.12 -7.09
C PHE A 2 -48.81 -29.10 -7.28
N GLY A 3 -48.39 -29.07 -8.57
CA GLY A 3 -46.99 -28.99 -8.94
C GLY A 3 -46.50 -27.54 -8.96
N PHE A 4 -45.56 -27.21 -8.10
CA PHE A 4 -44.83 -25.93 -8.16
C PHE A 4 -43.62 -26.08 -9.11
N GLY A 5 -43.77 -25.55 -10.30
CA GLY A 5 -42.66 -25.36 -11.24
C GLY A 5 -41.81 -24.18 -10.82
N LYS A 6 -40.60 -24.43 -10.31
CA LYS A 6 -39.57 -23.38 -10.13
C LYS A 6 -38.98 -23.02 -11.48
N LYS A 7 -39.37 -21.86 -12.04
CA LYS A 7 -38.63 -21.19 -13.10
C LYS A 7 -37.23 -20.83 -12.59
N LYS A 8 -36.20 -21.46 -13.13
CA LYS A 8 -34.83 -20.99 -13.04
C LYS A 8 -34.69 -19.77 -13.95
N GLU A 9 -34.64 -18.58 -13.38
CA GLU A 9 -34.13 -17.41 -14.10
C GLU A 9 -32.63 -17.61 -14.33
N ALA A 10 -32.26 -17.85 -15.57
CA ALA A 10 -30.88 -17.81 -16.02
C ALA A 10 -30.42 -16.36 -15.96
N LYS A 11 -29.49 -16.04 -15.06
CA LYS A 11 -28.72 -14.80 -15.13
C LYS A 11 -28.03 -14.76 -16.49
N LYS A 12 -28.44 -13.84 -17.35
CA LYS A 12 -27.66 -13.42 -18.50
C LYS A 12 -26.36 -12.82 -17.94
N GLU A 13 -25.26 -13.55 -18.07
CA GLU A 13 -23.94 -12.93 -18.00
C GLU A 13 -23.85 -11.98 -19.20
N ASP A 14 -23.70 -10.70 -18.92
CA ASP A 14 -23.32 -9.71 -19.92
C ASP A 14 -21.97 -10.16 -20.49
N LYS A 15 -22.00 -10.79 -21.66
CA LYS A 15 -20.81 -10.97 -22.48
C LYS A 15 -20.45 -9.58 -23.00
N ALA A 16 -19.66 -8.86 -22.21
CA ALA A 16 -18.97 -7.67 -22.69
C ALA A 16 -18.22 -8.05 -23.98
N ASP A 17 -18.46 -7.28 -25.02
CA ASP A 17 -17.95 -7.52 -26.35
C ASP A 17 -16.41 -7.53 -26.30
N SER A 18 -15.82 -8.73 -26.26
CA SER A 18 -14.38 -8.95 -26.11
C SER A 18 -13.54 -8.47 -27.32
N LYS A 19 -14.19 -7.88 -28.31
CA LYS A 19 -13.56 -7.50 -29.60
C LYS A 19 -12.79 -6.17 -29.54
N ASN A 20 -12.93 -5.36 -28.48
CA ASN A 20 -12.34 -4.02 -28.41
C ASN A 20 -11.38 -3.80 -27.24
N PHE A 21 -10.90 -4.84 -26.55
CA PHE A 21 -9.92 -4.68 -25.47
C PHE A 21 -8.51 -4.46 -26.03
N ILE A 22 -7.91 -3.34 -25.65
CA ILE A 22 -6.49 -3.06 -25.90
C ILE A 22 -5.67 -3.76 -24.81
N LYS A 23 -4.74 -4.62 -25.21
CA LYS A 23 -3.79 -5.22 -24.28
C LYS A 23 -2.73 -4.20 -23.90
N VAL A 24 -2.59 -3.91 -22.61
CA VAL A 24 -1.57 -3.02 -22.07
C VAL A 24 -0.58 -3.84 -21.26
N SER A 25 0.71 -3.67 -21.55
CA SER A 25 1.81 -4.40 -20.88
C SER A 25 2.57 -3.54 -19.86
N THR A 26 2.34 -2.24 -19.86
CA THR A 26 2.96 -1.29 -18.93
C THR A 26 1.88 -0.58 -18.12
N PRO A 27 2.16 -0.18 -16.86
CA PRO A 27 1.24 0.66 -16.10
C PRO A 27 1.01 2.00 -16.82
N PHE A 28 -0.16 2.60 -16.61
CA PHE A 28 -0.37 3.99 -17.01
C PHE A 28 0.43 4.90 -16.06
N GLU A 29 1.22 5.79 -16.62
CA GLU A 29 2.06 6.71 -15.85
C GLU A 29 1.26 7.88 -15.27
N HIS A 30 0.13 8.22 -15.88
CA HIS A 30 -0.73 9.33 -15.49
C HIS A 30 -2.20 8.92 -15.47
N PRO A 31 -3.03 9.59 -14.64
CA PRO A 31 -4.48 9.46 -14.70
C PRO A 31 -5.01 9.82 -16.10
N VAL A 32 -6.20 9.32 -16.43
CA VAL A 32 -6.91 9.73 -17.65
C VAL A 32 -7.16 11.25 -17.60
N GLU A 33 -7.10 11.91 -18.75
CA GLU A 33 -7.32 13.35 -18.87
C GLU A 33 -8.64 13.77 -18.19
N GLY A 34 -8.56 14.85 -17.40
CA GLY A 34 -9.68 15.35 -16.61
C GLY A 34 -9.87 14.69 -15.25
N ILE A 35 -9.16 13.59 -14.94
CA ILE A 35 -9.15 12.99 -13.60
C ILE A 35 -8.02 13.63 -12.79
N VAL A 36 -8.41 14.26 -11.68
CA VAL A 36 -7.50 14.95 -10.76
C VAL A 36 -7.76 14.52 -9.33
N PRO A 37 -6.77 14.62 -8.43
CA PRO A 37 -7.01 14.39 -7.01
C PRO A 37 -8.11 15.27 -6.44
N PRO A 38 -8.88 14.80 -5.44
CA PRO A 38 -9.84 15.64 -4.72
C PRO A 38 -9.13 16.85 -4.12
N LYS A 39 -9.84 18.00 -4.11
CA LYS A 39 -9.28 19.22 -3.51
C LYS A 39 -8.96 18.97 -2.04
N GLU A 40 -7.75 19.32 -1.64
CA GLU A 40 -7.33 19.27 -0.25
C GLU A 40 -8.27 20.15 0.61
N LYS A 41 -8.71 19.63 1.75
CA LYS A 41 -9.43 20.42 2.74
C LYS A 41 -8.47 21.44 3.36
N LYS A 42 -8.92 22.70 3.44
CA LYS A 42 -8.13 23.72 4.13
C LYS A 42 -7.89 23.30 5.57
N LEU A 43 -6.66 23.44 6.03
CA LEU A 43 -6.32 23.26 7.42
C LEU A 43 -6.96 24.36 8.26
N THR A 44 -7.32 24.05 9.50
CA THR A 44 -7.61 25.07 10.51
C THR A 44 -6.31 25.74 10.92
N ASP A 45 -6.38 26.92 11.55
CA ASP A 45 -5.18 27.61 12.05
C ASP A 45 -4.39 26.75 13.04
N GLU A 46 -5.08 26.00 13.89
CA GLU A 46 -4.46 25.04 14.82
C GLU A 46 -3.73 23.91 14.08
N GLN A 47 -4.36 23.37 13.04
CA GLN A 47 -3.76 22.30 12.23
C GLN A 47 -2.54 22.80 11.45
N ASP A 48 -2.60 24.01 10.90
CA ASP A 48 -1.47 24.61 10.22
C ASP A 48 -0.31 24.88 11.18
N THR A 49 -0.59 25.40 12.37
CA THR A 49 0.42 25.58 13.42
C THR A 49 1.13 24.26 13.74
N LYS A 50 0.38 23.18 13.96
CA LYS A 50 0.94 21.85 14.23
C LYS A 50 1.75 21.30 13.06
N TYR A 51 1.31 21.55 11.83
CA TYR A 51 2.07 21.19 10.64
C TYR A 51 3.41 21.94 10.60
N GLN A 52 3.41 23.26 10.86
CA GLN A 52 4.63 24.06 10.89
C GLN A 52 5.59 23.59 12.00
N GLU A 53 5.08 23.19 13.17
CA GLU A 53 5.92 22.64 14.25
C GLU A 53 6.65 21.38 13.81
N VAL A 54 5.95 20.42 13.17
CA VAL A 54 6.58 19.20 12.65
C VAL A 54 7.58 19.52 11.53
N LEU A 55 7.21 20.41 10.61
CA LEU A 55 8.08 20.82 9.51
C LEU A 55 9.38 21.45 10.05
N HIS A 56 9.28 22.41 10.96
CA HIS A 56 10.45 23.06 11.57
C HIS A 56 11.32 22.07 12.34
N TYR A 57 10.71 21.06 12.99
CA TYR A 57 11.47 20.01 13.68
C TYR A 57 12.39 19.27 12.70
N PHE A 58 11.90 18.87 11.53
CA PHE A 58 12.68 18.13 10.54
C PHE A 58 13.60 19.02 9.66
N GLN A 59 13.45 20.33 9.72
CA GLN A 59 14.35 21.29 9.06
C GLN A 59 15.58 21.67 9.90
N ARG A 60 15.69 21.21 11.15
CA ARG A 60 16.83 21.51 12.00
C ARG A 60 18.12 20.94 11.40
N PRO A 61 19.19 21.74 11.30
CA PRO A 61 20.45 21.30 10.70
C PRO A 61 21.20 20.26 11.53
N ASP A 62 20.94 20.20 12.83
CA ASP A 62 21.56 19.33 13.81
C ASP A 62 20.72 18.06 14.10
N LEU A 63 19.64 17.85 13.35
CA LEU A 63 18.77 16.71 13.56
C LEU A 63 19.43 15.42 13.10
N GLU A 64 19.53 14.48 14.03
CA GLU A 64 19.98 13.12 13.78
C GLU A 64 18.86 12.12 14.14
N VAL A 65 18.65 11.14 13.28
CA VAL A 65 17.64 10.07 13.43
C VAL A 65 18.35 8.73 13.50
N SER A 66 17.79 7.80 14.28
CA SER A 66 18.33 6.44 14.44
C SER A 66 18.51 5.74 13.09
N VAL A 67 19.56 4.94 12.98
CA VAL A 67 19.82 4.14 11.76
C VAL A 67 18.97 2.87 11.68
N LYS A 68 18.37 2.45 12.82
CA LYS A 68 17.46 1.30 12.91
C LYS A 68 16.28 1.62 13.81
N GLU A 69 15.14 1.00 13.52
CA GLU A 69 13.89 1.28 14.22
C GLU A 69 13.96 1.02 15.72
N LYS A 70 14.60 -0.07 16.12
CA LYS A 70 14.67 -0.52 17.53
C LYS A 70 16.00 -0.27 18.22
N GLU A 71 16.92 0.39 17.55
CA GLU A 71 18.26 0.65 18.06
C GLU A 71 18.53 2.16 18.04
N SER A 72 18.59 2.77 19.23
CA SER A 72 18.83 4.23 19.37
C SER A 72 20.31 4.59 19.58
N SER A 73 21.21 3.60 19.61
CA SER A 73 22.63 3.82 19.91
C SER A 73 23.39 4.55 18.81
N LYS A 74 22.97 4.39 17.56
CA LYS A 74 23.58 5.05 16.41
C LYS A 74 22.54 5.93 15.72
N LYS A 75 22.86 7.22 15.61
CA LYS A 75 22.07 8.21 14.86
C LYS A 75 22.89 8.83 13.76
N GLU A 76 22.24 9.24 12.69
CA GLU A 76 22.86 9.91 11.56
C GLU A 76 21.96 11.07 11.08
N PRO A 77 22.55 12.12 10.49
CA PRO A 77 21.79 13.20 9.87
C PRO A 77 20.85 12.69 8.77
N LEU A 78 19.82 13.47 8.46
CA LEU A 78 18.94 13.19 7.32
C LEU A 78 19.70 13.40 6.00
N ILE A 79 19.64 12.43 5.12
CA ILE A 79 20.10 12.57 3.74
C ILE A 79 19.07 13.32 2.88
N ASP A 80 19.46 13.80 1.70
CA ASP A 80 18.58 14.61 0.86
C ASP A 80 17.34 13.84 0.37
N ASP A 81 17.47 12.54 0.11
CA ASP A 81 16.34 11.70 -0.26
C ASP A 81 15.32 11.56 0.88
N GLU A 82 15.77 11.49 2.13
CA GLU A 82 14.88 11.46 3.30
C GLU A 82 14.18 12.80 3.53
N LYS A 83 14.89 13.91 3.29
CA LYS A 83 14.30 15.25 3.31
C LYS A 83 13.25 15.40 2.20
N ALA A 84 13.55 14.90 0.99
CA ALA A 84 12.60 14.91 -0.13
C ALA A 84 11.36 14.04 0.13
N TRP A 85 11.51 12.94 0.88
CA TRP A 85 10.39 12.09 1.30
C TRP A 85 9.45 12.80 2.29
N LEU A 86 9.94 13.75 3.07
CA LEU A 86 9.18 14.54 4.05
C LEU A 86 8.35 15.65 3.36
N THR A 87 7.55 15.26 2.37
CA THR A 87 6.64 16.20 1.69
C THR A 87 5.55 16.70 2.64
N ARG A 88 4.83 17.76 2.22
CA ARG A 88 3.66 18.26 2.95
C ARG A 88 2.64 17.14 3.19
N GLU A 89 2.31 16.37 2.16
CA GLU A 89 1.37 15.25 2.23
C GLU A 89 1.85 14.18 3.20
N CYS A 90 3.16 13.91 3.24
CA CYS A 90 3.76 12.98 4.19
C CYS A 90 3.50 13.43 5.63
N ILE A 91 3.89 14.65 5.99
CA ILE A 91 3.73 15.18 7.35
C ILE A 91 2.25 15.19 7.76
N LEU A 92 1.36 15.64 6.86
CA LEU A 92 -0.07 15.69 7.14
C LEU A 92 -0.69 14.29 7.38
N ARG A 93 -0.24 13.25 6.67
CA ARG A 93 -0.68 11.87 6.91
C ARG A 93 -0.32 11.41 8.32
N TYR A 94 0.90 11.66 8.77
CA TYR A 94 1.33 11.30 10.12
C TYR A 94 0.58 12.11 11.20
N LEU A 95 0.35 13.39 10.99
CA LEU A 95 -0.47 14.21 11.88
C LEU A 95 -1.90 13.70 11.99
N ARG A 96 -2.55 13.35 10.88
CA ARG A 96 -3.89 12.75 10.90
C ARG A 96 -3.89 11.41 11.63
N ALA A 97 -2.92 10.55 11.34
CA ALA A 97 -2.80 9.22 11.95
C ALA A 97 -2.56 9.27 13.47
N THR A 98 -1.94 10.34 13.97
CA THR A 98 -1.71 10.59 15.40
C THR A 98 -2.73 11.55 16.01
N LYS A 99 -3.86 11.79 15.31
CA LYS A 99 -4.91 12.70 15.77
C LYS A 99 -4.39 14.11 16.11
N TRP A 100 -3.44 14.58 15.32
CA TRP A 100 -2.82 15.90 15.45
C TRP A 100 -2.02 16.09 16.77
N VAL A 101 -1.50 15.01 17.35
CA VAL A 101 -0.53 15.08 18.46
C VAL A 101 0.86 15.20 17.84
N VAL A 102 1.46 16.39 17.92
CA VAL A 102 2.74 16.73 17.25
C VAL A 102 3.87 15.81 17.70
N LYS A 103 4.02 15.59 19.01
CA LYS A 103 5.04 14.70 19.56
C LYS A 103 4.95 13.29 18.95
N ASP A 104 3.77 12.71 18.92
CA ASP A 104 3.55 11.36 18.41
C ASP A 104 3.80 11.28 16.88
N ALA A 105 3.48 12.36 16.14
CA ALA A 105 3.77 12.48 14.73
C ALA A 105 5.28 12.49 14.46
N ILE A 106 6.04 13.28 15.21
CA ILE A 106 7.51 13.36 15.11
C ILE A 106 8.12 11.99 15.41
N GLU A 107 7.80 11.38 16.56
CA GLU A 107 8.33 10.08 16.97
C GLU A 107 8.04 9.01 15.91
N ARG A 108 6.84 9.03 15.33
CA ARG A 108 6.44 8.06 14.33
C ARG A 108 7.15 8.28 12.98
N ILE A 109 7.38 9.52 12.59
CA ILE A 109 8.16 9.85 11.37
C ILE A 109 9.62 9.43 11.56
N GLU A 110 10.25 9.74 12.69
CA GLU A 110 11.62 9.30 13.02
C GLU A 110 11.73 7.77 12.99
N GLY A 111 10.80 7.08 13.64
CA GLY A 111 10.74 5.61 13.61
C GLY A 111 10.60 5.06 12.20
N THR A 112 9.81 5.73 11.34
CA THR A 112 9.68 5.31 9.94
C THR A 112 10.95 5.57 9.13
N ILE A 113 11.63 6.68 9.33
CA ILE A 113 12.93 6.95 8.67
C ILE A 113 13.94 5.87 9.07
N ALA A 114 14.04 5.56 10.37
CA ALA A 114 14.91 4.52 10.88
C ALA A 114 14.59 3.13 10.28
N TRP A 115 13.29 2.79 10.21
CA TRP A 115 12.84 1.56 9.56
C TRP A 115 13.17 1.54 8.07
N ARG A 116 12.99 2.63 7.32
CA ARG A 116 13.33 2.73 5.90
C ARG A 116 14.81 2.47 5.65
N ARG A 117 15.68 3.03 6.50
CA ARG A 117 17.14 2.76 6.48
C ARG A 117 17.43 1.28 6.69
N GLU A 118 16.88 0.68 7.74
CA GLU A 118 17.07 -0.74 8.08
C GLU A 118 16.49 -1.68 7.02
N PHE A 119 15.32 -1.38 6.47
CA PHE A 119 14.65 -2.16 5.44
C PHE A 119 15.37 -2.06 4.08
N GLY A 120 16.23 -1.08 3.92
CA GLY A 120 16.97 -0.84 2.69
C GLY A 120 16.14 -0.20 1.60
N ILE A 121 15.24 0.71 1.95
CA ILE A 121 14.50 1.55 1.01
C ILE A 121 15.30 2.82 0.84
N GLN A 122 16.06 2.90 -0.25
CA GLN A 122 16.78 4.09 -0.67
C GLN A 122 16.15 4.63 -1.94
N TYR A 123 16.37 5.91 -2.22
CA TYR A 123 15.63 6.60 -3.27
C TYR A 123 16.41 6.67 -4.58
N GLN A 124 17.66 7.09 -4.53
CA GLN A 124 18.45 7.34 -5.72
C GLN A 124 19.68 6.44 -5.87
N ASP A 125 20.20 5.90 -4.77
CA ASP A 125 21.37 5.01 -4.80
C ASP A 125 20.94 3.53 -4.84
N PRO A 126 20.98 2.88 -6.03
CA PRO A 126 20.59 1.49 -6.16
C PRO A 126 21.48 0.52 -5.37
N GLU A 127 22.74 0.88 -5.09
CA GLU A 127 23.69 0.03 -4.39
C GLU A 127 23.35 -0.08 -2.89
N LYS A 128 22.83 1.00 -2.33
CA LYS A 128 22.34 1.02 -0.94
C LYS A 128 20.95 0.45 -0.78
N ASN A 129 20.24 0.25 -1.89
CA ASN A 129 18.86 -0.19 -1.91
C ASN A 129 18.76 -1.72 -1.88
N SER A 130 18.75 -2.31 -0.68
CA SER A 130 18.61 -3.75 -0.53
C SER A 130 17.21 -4.25 -0.93
N CYS A 131 16.16 -3.42 -0.79
CA CYS A 131 14.81 -3.70 -1.27
C CYS A 131 14.64 -3.21 -2.72
N ASN A 132 15.19 -3.93 -3.67
CA ASN A 132 15.24 -3.54 -5.08
C ASN A 132 14.56 -4.53 -6.02
N ALA A 133 14.42 -4.16 -7.30
CA ALA A 133 13.76 -4.98 -8.32
C ALA A 133 14.40 -6.37 -8.49
N LYS A 134 15.74 -6.48 -8.43
CA LYS A 134 16.46 -7.74 -8.57
C LYS A 134 16.18 -8.70 -7.42
N LEU A 135 16.11 -8.16 -6.19
CA LEU A 135 15.79 -8.98 -5.00
C LEU A 135 14.38 -9.57 -5.11
N VAL A 136 13.41 -8.77 -5.54
CA VAL A 136 11.99 -9.16 -5.56
C VAL A 136 11.54 -9.79 -6.87
N GLU A 137 12.39 -9.88 -7.89
CA GLU A 137 12.07 -10.43 -9.20
C GLU A 137 11.34 -11.78 -9.15
N PRO A 138 11.78 -12.80 -8.36
CA PRO A 138 11.07 -14.07 -8.29
C PRO A 138 9.62 -13.94 -7.80
N GLU A 139 9.33 -12.96 -6.96
CA GLU A 139 7.99 -12.65 -6.47
C GLU A 139 7.19 -11.86 -7.52
N SER A 140 7.83 -10.93 -8.23
CA SER A 140 7.22 -10.13 -9.29
C SER A 140 6.77 -10.99 -10.46
N LEU A 141 7.57 -11.99 -10.87
CA LEU A 141 7.27 -12.92 -11.95
C LEU A 141 6.00 -13.76 -11.70
N THR A 142 5.55 -13.89 -10.46
CA THR A 142 4.28 -14.58 -10.16
C THR A 142 3.07 -13.84 -10.72
N GLY A 143 3.16 -12.53 -10.92
CA GLY A 143 2.05 -11.66 -11.28
C GLY A 143 0.98 -11.51 -10.18
N LYS A 144 1.34 -11.80 -8.92
CA LYS A 144 0.42 -11.68 -7.78
C LYS A 144 0.18 -10.25 -7.33
N GLN A 145 1.07 -9.33 -7.67
CA GLN A 145 0.94 -7.89 -7.45
C GLN A 145 1.26 -7.16 -8.74
N VAL A 146 0.39 -6.24 -9.11
CA VAL A 146 0.51 -5.47 -10.37
C VAL A 146 0.14 -4.03 -10.10
N VAL A 147 1.00 -3.10 -10.49
CA VAL A 147 0.63 -1.69 -10.60
C VAL A 147 -0.22 -1.54 -11.84
N LEU A 148 -1.46 -1.03 -11.69
CA LEU A 148 -2.46 -1.15 -12.76
C LEU A 148 -2.70 0.18 -13.51
N GLY A 149 -2.92 1.26 -12.78
CA GLY A 149 -3.33 2.55 -13.32
C GLY A 149 -3.94 3.38 -12.22
N PHE A 150 -5.02 4.12 -12.49
CA PHE A 150 -5.60 5.07 -11.54
C PHE A 150 -7.12 4.87 -11.40
N ASP A 151 -7.66 5.22 -10.24
CA ASP A 151 -9.10 5.35 -10.03
C ASP A 151 -9.62 6.76 -10.39
N ASN A 152 -10.92 6.99 -10.19
CA ASN A 152 -11.58 8.27 -10.53
C ASN A 152 -11.17 9.44 -9.62
N ASP A 153 -10.45 9.20 -8.55
CA ASP A 153 -9.87 10.22 -7.67
C ASP A 153 -8.35 10.36 -7.89
N ALA A 154 -7.86 9.88 -9.04
CA ALA A 154 -6.45 9.86 -9.39
C ALA A 154 -5.56 9.09 -8.39
N ARG A 155 -6.12 8.13 -7.64
CA ARG A 155 -5.32 7.23 -6.81
C ARG A 155 -4.68 6.16 -7.68
N PRO A 156 -3.38 5.96 -7.62
CA PRO A 156 -2.77 4.82 -8.31
C PRO A 156 -3.25 3.50 -7.70
N CYS A 157 -3.47 2.52 -8.56
CA CYS A 157 -4.07 1.24 -8.19
C CYS A 157 -3.02 0.14 -8.04
N LEU A 158 -3.00 -0.53 -6.89
CA LEU A 158 -2.28 -1.78 -6.68
C LEU A 158 -3.27 -2.95 -6.77
N TYR A 159 -3.04 -3.84 -7.73
CA TYR A 159 -3.86 -5.04 -7.91
C TYR A 159 -3.18 -6.26 -7.30
N LEU A 160 -3.81 -6.84 -6.29
CA LEU A 160 -3.35 -8.02 -5.59
C LEU A 160 -4.15 -9.25 -6.04
N LYS A 161 -3.46 -10.31 -6.41
CA LYS A 161 -3.99 -11.63 -6.80
C LYS A 161 -3.39 -12.72 -5.92
N PRO A 162 -3.84 -12.88 -4.65
CA PRO A 162 -3.26 -13.86 -3.74
C PRO A 162 -3.29 -15.30 -4.28
N GLY A 163 -4.30 -15.63 -5.10
CA GLY A 163 -4.42 -16.94 -5.73
C GLY A 163 -3.29 -17.30 -6.70
N ARG A 164 -2.47 -16.33 -7.10
CA ARG A 164 -1.27 -16.54 -7.93
C ARG A 164 0.01 -16.78 -7.14
N GLN A 165 -0.08 -16.83 -5.81
CA GLN A 165 1.07 -17.14 -4.97
C GLN A 165 1.63 -18.53 -5.28
N ASN A 166 2.90 -18.61 -5.73
CA ASN A 166 3.58 -19.84 -6.13
C ASN A 166 5.06 -19.90 -5.69
N THR A 167 5.48 -19.02 -4.81
CA THR A 167 6.82 -19.04 -4.20
C THR A 167 6.74 -19.56 -2.76
N LYS A 168 7.84 -20.11 -2.24
CA LYS A 168 7.94 -20.51 -0.83
C LYS A 168 7.81 -19.27 0.07
N THR A 169 7.13 -19.42 1.20
CA THR A 169 7.02 -18.35 2.20
C THR A 169 8.41 -17.90 2.64
N SER A 170 8.67 -16.61 2.54
CA SER A 170 9.93 -15.99 2.92
C SER A 170 9.73 -14.50 3.20
N HIS A 171 10.69 -13.88 3.88
CA HIS A 171 10.72 -12.43 4.08
C HIS A 171 10.69 -11.65 2.75
N ARG A 172 11.20 -12.23 1.66
CA ARG A 172 11.14 -11.62 0.31
C ARG A 172 9.70 -11.30 -0.14
N GLN A 173 8.70 -12.02 0.33
CA GLN A 173 7.29 -11.70 0.04
C GLN A 173 6.89 -10.37 0.69
N VAL A 174 7.38 -10.07 1.89
CA VAL A 174 7.18 -8.78 2.57
C VAL A 174 7.92 -7.67 1.83
N GLN A 175 9.18 -7.95 1.44
CA GLN A 175 9.97 -7.00 0.64
C GLN A 175 9.32 -6.70 -0.71
N HIS A 176 8.72 -7.70 -1.35
CA HIS A 176 7.97 -7.50 -2.61
C HIS A 176 6.74 -6.60 -2.41
N LEU A 177 5.99 -6.80 -1.31
CA LEU A 177 4.86 -5.91 -0.99
C LEU A 177 5.33 -4.46 -0.81
N VAL A 178 6.37 -4.26 -0.02
CA VAL A 178 6.94 -2.92 0.24
C VAL A 178 7.45 -2.30 -1.06
N PHE A 179 8.17 -3.07 -1.88
CA PHE A 179 8.64 -2.61 -3.20
C PHE A 179 7.48 -2.16 -4.09
N CYS A 180 6.40 -2.94 -4.17
CA CYS A 180 5.23 -2.57 -4.95
C CYS A 180 4.51 -1.34 -4.39
N LEU A 181 4.44 -1.18 -3.07
CA LEU A 181 3.89 0.03 -2.43
C LEU A 181 4.71 1.27 -2.78
N GLU A 182 6.03 1.21 -2.68
CA GLU A 182 6.90 2.34 -3.05
C GLU A 182 6.70 2.69 -4.53
N LYS A 183 6.64 1.69 -5.42
CA LYS A 183 6.39 1.95 -6.85
C LYS A 183 5.01 2.55 -7.11
N VAL A 184 3.98 2.14 -6.40
CA VAL A 184 2.65 2.78 -6.51
C VAL A 184 2.68 4.22 -6.00
N ILE A 185 3.45 4.50 -4.94
CA ILE A 185 3.61 5.86 -4.41
C ILE A 185 4.33 6.76 -5.42
N ASP A 186 5.33 6.24 -6.14
CA ASP A 186 6.04 6.98 -7.19
C ASP A 186 5.10 7.47 -8.32
N PHE A 187 3.97 6.79 -8.54
CA PHE A 187 2.95 7.19 -9.53
C PHE A 187 1.91 8.20 -8.99
N MET A 188 1.96 8.58 -7.71
CA MET A 188 0.99 9.53 -7.17
C MET A 188 1.15 10.91 -7.80
N PRO A 189 0.10 11.48 -8.41
CA PRO A 189 0.14 12.86 -8.86
C PRO A 189 0.19 13.82 -7.66
N SER A 190 0.66 15.04 -7.90
CA SER A 190 0.69 16.09 -6.88
C SER A 190 -0.70 16.28 -6.23
N GLY A 191 -0.74 16.36 -4.92
CA GLY A 191 -1.98 16.47 -4.13
C GLY A 191 -2.68 15.14 -3.87
N GLN A 192 -2.17 13.99 -4.37
CA GLN A 192 -2.66 12.67 -4.00
C GLN A 192 -1.73 12.02 -2.97
N ASP A 193 -2.28 11.56 -1.85
CA ASP A 193 -1.53 10.94 -0.76
C ASP A 193 -1.97 9.51 -0.43
N SER A 194 -2.94 8.99 -1.18
CA SER A 194 -3.49 7.64 -0.96
C SER A 194 -3.54 6.81 -2.25
N LEU A 195 -3.66 5.51 -2.10
CA LEU A 195 -3.76 4.53 -3.19
C LEU A 195 -5.11 3.80 -3.18
N ALA A 196 -5.46 3.21 -4.31
CA ALA A 196 -6.55 2.27 -4.43
C ALA A 196 -6.01 0.84 -4.46
N LEU A 197 -6.63 -0.05 -3.66
CA LEU A 197 -6.26 -1.45 -3.57
C LEU A 197 -7.35 -2.32 -4.19
N LEU A 198 -7.01 -3.06 -5.23
CA LEU A 198 -7.86 -4.11 -5.78
C LEU A 198 -7.35 -5.47 -5.31
N ILE A 199 -8.20 -6.28 -4.67
CA ILE A 199 -7.83 -7.62 -4.23
C ILE A 199 -8.78 -8.64 -4.87
N ASP A 200 -8.24 -9.48 -5.73
CA ASP A 200 -8.98 -10.58 -6.36
C ASP A 200 -8.56 -11.91 -5.73
N PHE A 201 -9.44 -12.49 -4.94
CA PHE A 201 -9.24 -13.78 -4.28
C PHE A 201 -9.50 -14.99 -5.19
N LYS A 202 -9.67 -14.78 -6.50
CA LYS A 202 -9.84 -15.88 -7.46
C LYS A 202 -8.69 -16.88 -7.30
N GLN A 203 -9.06 -18.16 -7.19
CA GLN A 203 -8.07 -19.22 -7.11
C GLN A 203 -7.55 -19.56 -8.51
N HIS A 204 -6.26 -19.88 -8.58
CA HIS A 204 -5.55 -20.30 -9.78
C HIS A 204 -4.95 -21.69 -9.55
N PRO A 205 -5.77 -22.78 -9.61
CA PRO A 205 -5.31 -24.14 -9.33
C PRO A 205 -4.19 -24.59 -10.28
N GLU A 206 -4.17 -24.07 -11.50
CA GLU A 206 -3.14 -24.35 -12.51
C GLU A 206 -1.75 -23.84 -12.12
N ILE A 207 -1.67 -22.82 -11.25
CA ILE A 207 -0.41 -22.22 -10.80
C ILE A 207 0.12 -22.91 -9.54
N SER A 208 -0.77 -23.38 -8.68
CA SER A 208 -0.42 -23.92 -7.37
C SER A 208 -0.14 -25.43 -7.35
N ALA A 209 -0.32 -26.12 -8.48
CA ALA A 209 -0.23 -27.59 -8.53
C ALA A 209 1.17 -28.16 -8.24
N ASN A 210 2.24 -27.36 -8.34
CA ASN A 210 3.61 -27.84 -8.29
C ASN A 210 4.47 -27.27 -7.16
N VAL A 211 3.90 -26.49 -6.24
CA VAL A 211 4.69 -25.85 -5.18
C VAL A 211 3.99 -26.05 -3.83
N GLU A 212 4.73 -26.57 -2.84
CA GLU A 212 4.31 -26.54 -1.43
C GLU A 212 4.20 -25.09 -0.94
N THR A 213 3.17 -24.39 -1.38
CA THR A 213 2.89 -23.03 -0.95
C THR A 213 1.73 -23.04 0.00
N SER A 214 1.91 -22.47 1.16
CA SER A 214 0.78 -22.09 1.98
C SER A 214 0.00 -21.00 1.24
N LYS A 215 -1.24 -21.31 0.84
CA LYS A 215 -2.17 -20.33 0.22
C LYS A 215 -2.55 -19.20 1.19
N ILE A 216 -2.31 -19.42 2.47
CA ILE A 216 -2.51 -18.45 3.55
C ILE A 216 -1.14 -18.18 4.15
N PRO A 217 -0.66 -16.92 4.14
CA PRO A 217 0.59 -16.56 4.78
C PRO A 217 0.58 -16.98 6.26
N PRO A 218 1.72 -17.41 6.81
CA PRO A 218 1.83 -17.62 8.26
C PRO A 218 1.38 -16.39 9.03
N LEU A 219 0.80 -16.59 10.20
CA LEU A 219 0.30 -15.50 11.03
C LEU A 219 1.39 -14.46 11.38
N SER A 220 2.65 -14.90 11.50
CA SER A 220 3.81 -14.03 11.72
C SER A 220 4.00 -13.05 10.55
N VAL A 221 3.95 -13.55 9.32
CA VAL A 221 4.07 -12.70 8.11
C VAL A 221 2.89 -11.73 8.02
N GLY A 222 1.68 -12.20 8.32
CA GLY A 222 0.49 -11.33 8.35
C GLY A 222 0.61 -10.21 9.39
N ARG A 223 1.15 -10.49 10.57
CA ARG A 223 1.40 -9.48 11.61
C ARG A 223 2.49 -8.50 11.19
N GLU A 224 3.57 -8.97 10.59
CA GLU A 224 4.65 -8.11 10.07
C GLU A 224 4.12 -7.15 9.02
N VAL A 225 3.39 -7.66 8.03
CA VAL A 225 2.75 -6.84 6.99
C VAL A 225 1.81 -5.80 7.61
N LEU A 226 0.95 -6.21 8.53
CA LEU A 226 0.01 -5.29 9.18
C LEU A 226 0.75 -4.20 9.97
N HIS A 227 1.80 -4.58 10.71
CA HIS A 227 2.65 -3.62 11.43
C HIS A 227 3.28 -2.60 10.47
N ILE A 228 3.90 -3.07 9.38
CA ILE A 228 4.50 -2.20 8.36
C ILE A 228 3.46 -1.22 7.80
N LEU A 229 2.31 -1.71 7.38
CA LEU A 229 1.27 -0.87 6.79
C LEU A 229 0.72 0.16 7.77
N GLN A 230 0.44 -0.25 9.00
CA GLN A 230 -0.11 0.64 10.02
C GLN A 230 0.90 1.66 10.54
N THR A 231 2.16 1.27 10.69
CA THR A 231 3.19 2.12 11.31
C THR A 231 3.86 3.01 10.28
N HIS A 232 4.27 2.46 9.13
CA HIS A 232 5.12 3.16 8.17
C HIS A 232 4.38 3.70 6.94
N TYR A 233 3.17 3.21 6.68
CA TYR A 233 2.31 3.68 5.59
C TYR A 233 0.94 4.19 6.08
N PRO A 234 0.89 5.03 7.16
CA PRO A 234 -0.39 5.49 7.68
C PRO A 234 -1.15 6.29 6.62
N GLU A 235 -2.50 6.19 6.63
CA GLU A 235 -3.41 6.94 5.75
C GLU A 235 -3.16 6.73 4.23
N ARG A 236 -2.37 5.70 3.84
CA ARG A 236 -2.10 5.42 2.42
C ARG A 236 -3.24 4.67 1.73
N LEU A 237 -4.09 3.98 2.46
CA LEU A 237 -5.21 3.26 1.87
C LEU A 237 -6.42 4.20 1.74
N GLY A 238 -6.68 4.69 0.53
CA GLY A 238 -7.84 5.55 0.25
C GLY A 238 -9.08 4.76 -0.16
N LYS A 239 -8.90 3.64 -0.85
CA LYS A 239 -10.00 2.78 -1.32
C LYS A 239 -9.57 1.32 -1.40
N ALA A 240 -10.46 0.41 -1.05
CA ALA A 240 -10.24 -1.02 -1.24
C ALA A 240 -11.44 -1.66 -1.93
N LEU A 241 -11.18 -2.40 -3.01
CA LEU A 241 -12.16 -3.22 -3.71
C LEU A 241 -11.75 -4.69 -3.62
N LEU A 242 -12.62 -5.50 -3.05
CA LEU A 242 -12.39 -6.93 -2.84
C LEU A 242 -13.35 -7.75 -3.69
N THR A 243 -12.82 -8.67 -4.48
CA THR A 243 -13.60 -9.54 -5.36
C THR A 243 -13.31 -11.00 -5.07
N ASN A 244 -14.24 -11.88 -5.45
CA ASN A 244 -14.12 -13.34 -5.29
C ASN A 244 -13.77 -13.80 -3.86
N ILE A 245 -14.30 -13.11 -2.84
CA ILE A 245 -13.98 -13.36 -1.43
C ILE A 245 -14.47 -14.76 -1.04
N PRO A 246 -13.57 -15.71 -0.66
CA PRO A 246 -13.98 -17.02 -0.19
C PRO A 246 -14.70 -16.92 1.16
N PHE A 247 -15.50 -17.93 1.48
CA PHE A 247 -16.28 -17.95 2.73
C PHE A 247 -15.41 -17.73 3.98
N LEU A 248 -14.26 -18.39 4.05
CA LEU A 248 -13.28 -18.21 5.13
C LEU A 248 -12.62 -16.81 5.11
N GLY A 249 -12.45 -16.21 3.95
CA GLY A 249 -11.92 -14.85 3.80
C GLY A 249 -12.84 -13.79 4.42
N ARG A 250 -14.16 -14.01 4.44
CA ARG A 250 -15.12 -13.11 5.09
C ARG A 250 -14.94 -13.06 6.62
N ALA A 251 -14.56 -14.18 7.24
CA ALA A 251 -14.23 -14.20 8.66
C ALA A 251 -12.95 -13.41 8.95
N PHE A 252 -11.93 -13.57 8.12
CA PHE A 252 -10.67 -12.81 8.20
C PHE A 252 -10.90 -11.30 8.06
N LEU A 253 -11.74 -10.88 7.11
CA LEU A 253 -12.09 -9.47 6.94
C LEU A 253 -12.76 -8.88 8.19
N LYS A 254 -13.62 -9.63 8.87
CA LYS A 254 -14.24 -9.19 10.14
C LYS A 254 -13.20 -8.95 11.24
N VAL A 255 -12.12 -9.73 11.25
CA VAL A 255 -11.01 -9.56 12.23
C VAL A 255 -10.16 -8.34 11.88
N ILE A 256 -9.94 -8.07 10.60
CA ILE A 256 -9.14 -6.92 10.14
C ILE A 256 -9.96 -5.62 10.16
N TYR A 257 -11.26 -5.68 9.95
CA TYR A 257 -12.14 -4.51 9.84
C TYR A 257 -11.98 -3.45 10.96
N PRO A 258 -11.77 -3.82 12.25
CA PRO A 258 -11.50 -2.85 13.31
C PRO A 258 -10.20 -2.05 13.12
N PHE A 259 -9.22 -2.64 12.40
CA PHE A 259 -7.90 -2.06 12.16
C PHE A 259 -7.82 -1.26 10.85
N ILE A 260 -8.87 -1.30 10.03
CA ILE A 260 -8.99 -0.46 8.83
C ILE A 260 -9.38 0.94 9.29
N ASP A 261 -8.68 1.93 8.75
CA ASP A 261 -8.92 3.32 9.07
C ASP A 261 -10.37 3.74 8.80
N ARG A 262 -10.88 4.70 9.57
CA ARG A 262 -12.28 5.16 9.47
C ARG A 262 -12.63 5.69 8.09
N LEU A 263 -11.68 6.36 7.41
CA LEU A 263 -11.85 6.89 6.06
C LEU A 263 -11.96 5.80 4.98
N THR A 264 -11.49 4.59 5.27
CA THR A 264 -11.54 3.44 4.34
C THR A 264 -12.83 2.62 4.50
N LYS A 265 -13.63 2.90 5.55
CA LYS A 265 -14.86 2.15 5.87
C LYS A 265 -16.11 2.65 5.15
N GLU A 266 -16.03 3.79 4.49
CA GLU A 266 -17.10 4.36 3.67
C GLU A 266 -17.02 3.80 2.24
#